data_806f56a8830f59615c3bac1182155030
#
_entry.id   806f56a8830f59615c3bac1182155030
#
_cell.length_a   1.000
_cell.length_b   1.000
_cell.length_c   1.000
_cell.angle_alpha   90.00
_cell.angle_beta   90.00
_cell.angle_gamma   90.00
#
_symmetry.space_group_name_H-M   'P 1'
#
loop_
_entity.id
_entity.type
_entity.pdbx_description
1 polymer ?
#
loop_
_entity_poly.entity_id
_entity_poly.type
_entity_poly.pdbx_seq_one_letter_code
_entity_poly.pdbx_strand_id
1 'polypeptide(L)'
;MLCCLSNIASAQITPDGILFQAVARDANGNAAAGRNIYAKVNLLKSTATGTSVYAETFKVVSTDDGVFTIVIGKGTRISGVTGLTSIAWNEALYFVNIQIAIEPTVPGIGWTAESNYLDIGTSQLWTVPYALFASKSTNADSAMAISTIVPGSKGGTGVNYDGKTITLGQNLTFKGTGDITITTTGASNISFPTTGLLANTQYVSDRIGTDTVSLSNRINAINLSANNATS
;
A
#
# COMPACT_ATOMS: atom_id res chain seq x y z
N MET A 1 -14.08 -28.56 -20.25
CA MET A 1 -13.70 -28.51 -18.83
C MET A 1 -12.38 -27.72 -18.73
N LEU A 2 -12.45 -26.42 -18.51
CA LEU A 2 -11.30 -25.49 -18.52
C LEU A 2 -10.83 -25.37 -17.07
N CYS A 3 -9.64 -25.92 -16.77
CA CYS A 3 -9.03 -25.88 -15.46
C CYS A 3 -8.40 -24.49 -15.24
N CYS A 4 -9.00 -23.68 -14.40
CA CYS A 4 -8.47 -22.37 -14.01
C CYS A 4 -7.35 -22.60 -13.00
N LEU A 5 -6.10 -22.53 -13.43
CA LEU A 5 -4.91 -22.48 -12.56
C LEU A 5 -4.85 -21.09 -11.93
N SER A 6 -5.35 -20.98 -10.70
CA SER A 6 -5.10 -19.79 -9.87
C SER A 6 -3.64 -19.81 -9.41
N ASN A 7 -2.81 -18.92 -9.97
CA ASN A 7 -1.49 -18.63 -9.42
C ASN A 7 -1.67 -17.95 -8.06
N ILE A 8 -1.41 -18.69 -7.00
CA ILE A 8 -1.28 -18.12 -5.66
C ILE A 8 0.08 -17.40 -5.66
N ALA A 9 0.08 -16.07 -5.76
CA ALA A 9 1.25 -15.27 -5.50
C ALA A 9 1.62 -15.46 -4.02
N SER A 10 2.68 -16.24 -3.75
CA SER A 10 3.25 -16.38 -2.41
C SER A 10 3.93 -15.05 -2.08
N ALA A 11 3.37 -14.30 -1.14
CA ALA A 11 4.05 -13.15 -0.59
C ALA A 11 5.37 -13.61 0.02
N GLN A 12 6.48 -12.98 -0.35
CA GLN A 12 7.79 -13.29 0.20
C GLN A 12 7.74 -13.06 1.72
N ILE A 13 8.01 -14.12 2.51
CA ILE A 13 8.14 -14.00 3.96
C ILE A 13 9.39 -13.17 4.22
N THR A 14 9.22 -11.91 4.61
CA THR A 14 10.33 -11.08 5.11
C THR A 14 10.74 -11.60 6.48
N PRO A 15 12.02 -11.98 6.70
CA PRO A 15 12.48 -12.39 8.02
C PRO A 15 12.37 -11.20 8.98
N ASP A 16 11.60 -11.38 10.03
CA ASP A 16 11.34 -10.37 11.06
C ASP A 16 12.33 -10.51 12.22
N GLY A 17 13.55 -10.06 12.04
CA GLY A 17 14.57 -10.09 13.07
C GLY A 17 15.83 -9.34 12.67
N ILE A 18 16.58 -8.88 13.67
CA ILE A 18 17.86 -8.21 13.47
C ILE A 18 18.95 -9.11 14.06
N LEU A 19 19.88 -9.56 13.22
CA LEU A 19 21.00 -10.38 13.64
C LEU A 19 22.00 -9.52 14.44
N PHE A 20 22.35 -9.98 15.64
CA PHE A 20 23.42 -9.41 16.47
C PHE A 20 24.40 -10.50 16.83
N GLN A 21 25.69 -10.23 16.65
CA GLN A 21 26.78 -11.12 17.00
C GLN A 21 27.86 -10.35 17.76
N ALA A 22 28.40 -10.95 18.81
CA ALA A 22 29.49 -10.36 19.59
C ALA A 22 30.38 -11.43 20.21
N VAL A 23 31.52 -11.01 20.73
CA VAL A 23 32.45 -11.85 21.49
C VAL A 23 32.32 -11.50 22.97
N ALA A 24 31.92 -12.48 23.76
CA ALA A 24 31.91 -12.38 25.21
C ALA A 24 33.32 -12.66 25.75
N ARG A 25 33.77 -11.78 26.66
CA ARG A 25 35.06 -11.90 27.35
C ARG A 25 34.87 -11.87 28.88
N ASP A 26 35.65 -12.64 29.58
CA ASP A 26 35.67 -12.63 31.02
C ASP A 26 36.36 -11.33 31.56
N ALA A 27 36.40 -11.16 32.89
CA ALA A 27 37.01 -10.00 33.55
C ALA A 27 38.53 -9.87 33.29
N ASN A 28 39.19 -10.94 32.85
CA ASN A 28 40.61 -10.98 32.49
C ASN A 28 40.83 -10.71 30.96
N GLY A 29 39.76 -10.51 30.22
CA GLY A 29 39.81 -10.31 28.76
C GLY A 29 39.90 -11.57 27.94
N ASN A 30 39.85 -12.78 28.54
CA ASN A 30 39.83 -14.03 27.82
C ASN A 30 38.47 -14.33 27.24
N ALA A 31 38.43 -15.10 26.13
CA ALA A 31 37.17 -15.53 25.55
C ALA A 31 36.34 -16.31 26.60
N ALA A 32 35.08 -15.98 26.72
CA ALA A 32 34.16 -16.73 27.60
C ALA A 32 33.65 -17.96 26.84
N ALA A 33 34.55 -18.94 26.66
CA ALA A 33 34.33 -20.16 25.88
C ALA A 33 33.28 -21.07 26.52
N GLY A 34 32.27 -21.50 25.72
CA GLY A 34 31.27 -22.47 26.15
C GLY A 34 30.39 -21.99 27.32
N ARG A 35 30.26 -20.68 27.52
CA ARG A 35 29.56 -20.07 28.65
C ARG A 35 28.11 -19.72 28.29
N ASN A 36 27.21 -19.80 29.26
CA ASN A 36 25.90 -19.23 29.13
C ASN A 36 26.01 -17.70 29.12
N ILE A 37 25.53 -17.08 28.05
CA ILE A 37 25.40 -15.65 27.86
C ILE A 37 23.94 -15.27 27.97
N TYR A 38 23.61 -14.38 28.86
CA TYR A 38 22.30 -13.79 28.97
C TYR A 38 22.39 -12.41 28.35
N ALA A 39 21.56 -12.14 27.35
CA ALA A 39 21.47 -10.85 26.71
C ALA A 39 20.09 -10.25 26.97
N LYS A 40 20.08 -8.96 27.29
CA LYS A 40 18.86 -8.14 27.42
C LYS A 40 18.94 -7.02 26.39
N VAL A 41 17.95 -6.96 25.53
CA VAL A 41 17.88 -6.02 24.43
C VAL A 41 16.71 -5.08 24.67
N ASN A 42 16.97 -3.77 24.54
CA ASN A 42 15.94 -2.74 24.59
C ASN A 42 15.96 -1.94 23.30
N LEU A 43 14.80 -1.75 22.66
CA LEU A 43 14.63 -0.81 21.57
C LEU A 43 14.07 0.50 22.11
N LEU A 44 14.84 1.57 21.92
CA LEU A 44 14.55 2.89 22.45
C LEU A 44 14.07 3.81 21.32
N LYS A 45 13.05 4.63 21.61
CA LYS A 45 12.47 5.58 20.64
C LYS A 45 13.09 6.96 20.82
N SER A 46 13.37 7.62 19.71
CA SER A 46 13.80 9.00 19.54
C SER A 46 15.25 9.30 19.92
N THR A 47 15.76 8.81 21.04
CA THR A 47 17.14 9.09 21.53
C THR A 47 17.77 7.84 22.10
N ALA A 48 19.11 7.87 22.29
CA ALA A 48 19.86 6.79 22.92
C ALA A 48 19.47 6.54 24.40
N THR A 49 18.78 7.48 25.01
CA THR A 49 18.22 7.38 26.37
C THR A 49 16.69 7.47 26.36
N GLY A 50 16.09 7.25 25.20
CA GLY A 50 14.64 7.36 25.00
C GLY A 50 13.83 6.26 25.69
N THR A 51 12.53 6.34 25.59
CA THR A 51 11.63 5.34 26.15
C THR A 51 11.79 4.01 25.44
N SER A 52 11.91 2.91 26.21
CA SER A 52 11.90 1.56 25.67
C SER A 52 10.52 1.22 25.11
N VAL A 53 10.44 0.93 23.82
CA VAL A 53 9.21 0.52 23.13
C VAL A 53 9.09 -0.98 22.99
N TYR A 54 10.21 -1.70 23.13
CA TYR A 54 10.27 -3.15 23.08
C TYR A 54 11.48 -3.64 23.85
N ALA A 55 11.31 -4.69 24.63
CA ALA A 55 12.42 -5.33 25.34
C ALA A 55 12.24 -6.84 25.38
N GLU A 56 13.36 -7.56 25.25
CA GLU A 56 13.44 -9.01 25.28
C GLU A 56 14.74 -9.51 25.90
N THR A 57 14.74 -10.76 26.32
CA THR A 57 15.92 -11.45 26.86
C THR A 57 16.22 -12.72 26.08
N PHE A 58 17.49 -13.08 26.11
CA PHE A 58 18.03 -14.30 25.51
C PHE A 58 18.89 -15.05 26.51
N LYS A 59 18.93 -16.36 26.36
CA LYS A 59 19.94 -17.24 26.93
C LYS A 59 20.54 -18.06 25.83
N VAL A 60 21.81 -17.87 25.52
CA VAL A 60 22.57 -18.57 24.49
C VAL A 60 23.89 -19.07 25.04
N VAL A 61 24.52 -20.03 24.35
CA VAL A 61 25.84 -20.52 24.69
C VAL A 61 26.85 -19.95 23.71
N SER A 62 27.96 -19.40 24.20
CA SER A 62 29.06 -18.94 23.37
C SER A 62 29.87 -20.11 22.79
N THR A 63 30.50 -19.86 21.64
CA THR A 63 31.47 -20.80 21.04
C THR A 63 32.77 -20.87 21.87
N ASP A 64 33.70 -21.74 21.46
CA ASP A 64 35.04 -21.85 22.09
C ASP A 64 35.84 -20.54 21.99
N ASP A 65 35.56 -19.68 20.99
CA ASP A 65 36.14 -18.37 20.83
C ASP A 65 35.35 -17.25 21.56
N GLY A 66 34.32 -17.64 22.33
CA GLY A 66 33.46 -16.70 23.07
C GLY A 66 32.41 -15.98 22.21
N VAL A 67 32.25 -16.38 20.94
CA VAL A 67 31.25 -15.76 20.05
C VAL A 67 29.86 -16.23 20.42
N PHE A 68 28.94 -15.30 20.50
CA PHE A 68 27.51 -15.60 20.62
C PHE A 68 26.70 -14.82 19.58
N THR A 69 25.57 -15.39 19.22
CA THR A 69 24.67 -14.81 18.21
C THR A 69 23.25 -14.84 18.75
N ILE A 70 22.53 -13.72 18.59
CA ILE A 70 21.11 -13.61 18.88
C ILE A 70 20.39 -13.00 17.67
N VAL A 71 19.10 -13.27 17.56
CA VAL A 71 18.24 -12.61 16.58
C VAL A 71 17.21 -11.77 17.34
N ILE A 72 17.43 -10.46 17.37
CA ILE A 72 16.53 -9.51 18.01
C ILE A 72 15.15 -9.63 17.36
N GLY A 73 14.11 -9.77 18.17
CA GLY A 73 12.76 -10.09 17.77
C GLY A 73 12.38 -11.56 17.93
N LYS A 74 13.34 -12.43 18.32
CA LYS A 74 13.13 -13.88 18.53
C LYS A 74 13.42 -14.32 19.98
N GLY A 75 13.71 -13.40 20.86
CA GLY A 75 13.92 -13.66 22.27
C GLY A 75 12.64 -13.79 23.08
N THR A 76 12.78 -13.90 24.39
CA THR A 76 11.65 -13.86 25.32
C THR A 76 11.30 -12.41 25.62
N ARG A 77 10.17 -11.93 25.12
CA ARG A 77 9.71 -10.55 25.34
C ARG A 77 9.43 -10.30 26.83
N ILE A 78 9.90 -9.18 27.34
CA ILE A 78 9.70 -8.76 28.74
C ILE A 78 8.82 -7.51 28.85
N SER A 79 8.83 -6.63 27.83
CA SER A 79 7.98 -5.41 27.84
C SER A 79 7.78 -4.84 26.44
N GLY A 80 6.88 -3.86 26.34
CA GLY A 80 6.61 -3.10 25.12
C GLY A 80 5.65 -3.79 24.14
N VAL A 81 5.75 -3.43 22.87
CA VAL A 81 4.87 -3.97 21.78
C VAL A 81 5.07 -5.46 21.59
N THR A 82 4.14 -6.11 20.89
CA THR A 82 4.11 -7.59 20.72
C THR A 82 5.24 -8.16 19.88
N GLY A 83 5.88 -7.34 19.04
CA GLY A 83 7.01 -7.75 18.18
C GLY A 83 7.54 -6.59 17.36
N LEU A 84 8.62 -6.81 16.62
CA LEU A 84 9.26 -5.80 15.79
C LEU A 84 8.34 -5.23 14.70
N THR A 85 7.43 -6.04 14.18
CA THR A 85 6.45 -5.63 13.17
C THR A 85 5.39 -4.65 13.71
N SER A 86 5.21 -4.59 15.04
CA SER A 86 4.27 -3.69 15.71
C SER A 86 4.90 -2.34 16.06
N ILE A 87 6.18 -2.13 15.74
CA ILE A 87 6.88 -0.87 15.95
C ILE A 87 6.59 0.06 14.77
N ALA A 88 6.23 1.31 15.06
CA ALA A 88 6.01 2.34 14.05
C ALA A 88 7.35 2.94 13.57
N TRP A 89 8.10 2.17 12.80
CA TRP A 89 9.45 2.50 12.36
C TRP A 89 9.59 3.82 11.59
N ASN A 90 8.49 4.33 11.04
CA ASN A 90 8.44 5.58 10.27
C ASN A 90 8.21 6.84 11.13
N GLU A 91 7.94 6.70 12.42
CA GLU A 91 7.60 7.84 13.29
C GLU A 91 8.81 8.49 13.97
N ALA A 92 9.90 7.76 14.20
CA ALA A 92 11.04 8.24 14.94
C ALA A 92 12.34 7.52 14.57
N LEU A 93 13.47 8.03 15.07
CA LEU A 93 14.71 7.28 15.10
C LEU A 93 14.62 6.21 16.21
N TYR A 94 15.25 5.07 15.98
CA TYR A 94 15.30 3.99 16.95
C TYR A 94 16.74 3.63 17.29
N PHE A 95 16.92 3.22 18.54
CA PHE A 95 18.21 2.84 19.09
C PHE A 95 18.08 1.47 19.72
N VAL A 96 19.15 0.68 19.63
CA VAL A 96 19.27 -0.60 20.33
C VAL A 96 20.25 -0.46 21.46
N ASN A 97 19.80 -0.73 22.68
CA ASN A 97 20.65 -0.89 23.86
C ASN A 97 20.78 -2.37 24.16
N ILE A 98 21.99 -2.82 24.42
CA ILE A 98 22.27 -4.23 24.73
C ILE A 98 23.00 -4.32 26.06
N GLN A 99 22.51 -5.19 26.91
CA GLN A 99 23.10 -5.56 28.16
C GLN A 99 23.41 -7.03 28.17
N ILE A 100 24.54 -7.46 28.69
CA ILE A 100 24.95 -8.87 28.78
C ILE A 100 25.34 -9.25 30.21
N ALA A 101 25.00 -10.49 30.57
CA ALA A 101 25.56 -11.14 31.76
C ALA A 101 26.17 -12.48 31.35
N ILE A 102 27.38 -12.73 31.79
CA ILE A 102 28.13 -13.96 31.52
C ILE A 102 28.08 -14.84 32.75
N GLU A 103 27.47 -16.00 32.66
CA GLU A 103 27.42 -16.94 33.77
C GLU A 103 28.84 -17.41 34.14
N PRO A 104 29.30 -17.28 35.41
CA PRO A 104 30.58 -17.79 35.82
C PRO A 104 30.70 -19.32 35.60
N THR A 105 31.93 -19.83 35.39
CA THR A 105 32.16 -21.29 35.28
C THR A 105 31.65 -22.03 36.49
N VAL A 106 31.78 -21.45 37.65
CA VAL A 106 31.19 -21.87 38.93
C VAL A 106 30.36 -20.72 39.45
N PRO A 107 29.03 -20.69 39.23
CA PRO A 107 28.20 -19.65 39.76
C PRO A 107 28.20 -19.67 41.28
N GLY A 108 28.37 -18.48 41.88
CA GLY A 108 28.17 -18.31 43.32
C GLY A 108 26.73 -18.56 43.73
N ILE A 109 26.50 -18.85 45.00
CA ILE A 109 25.15 -19.04 45.56
C ILE A 109 24.37 -17.72 45.33
N GLY A 110 23.20 -17.81 44.71
CA GLY A 110 22.34 -16.67 44.42
C GLY A 110 22.73 -15.86 43.18
N TRP A 111 23.68 -16.33 42.37
CA TRP A 111 23.96 -15.68 41.08
C TRP A 111 22.74 -15.70 40.17
N THR A 112 22.40 -14.54 39.62
CA THR A 112 21.35 -14.38 38.60
C THR A 112 21.83 -13.46 37.49
N ALA A 113 21.35 -13.65 36.26
CA ALA A 113 21.68 -12.73 35.18
C ALA A 113 21.18 -11.32 35.43
N GLU A 114 20.03 -11.18 36.08
CA GLU A 114 19.41 -9.89 36.38
C GLU A 114 20.26 -8.99 37.28
N SER A 115 20.99 -9.60 38.19
CA SER A 115 21.91 -8.86 39.10
C SER A 115 23.30 -8.60 38.48
N ASN A 116 23.56 -9.12 37.30
CA ASN A 116 24.89 -9.11 36.68
C ASN A 116 24.92 -8.57 35.27
N TYR A 117 23.82 -7.96 34.80
CA TYR A 117 23.82 -7.31 33.49
C TYR A 117 24.80 -6.13 33.46
N LEU A 118 25.68 -6.17 32.46
CA LEU A 118 26.56 -5.07 32.09
C LEU A 118 26.03 -4.43 30.81
N ASP A 119 25.85 -3.12 30.84
CA ASP A 119 25.49 -2.34 29.66
C ASP A 119 26.71 -2.26 28.72
N ILE A 120 26.58 -2.80 27.52
CA ILE A 120 27.62 -2.77 26.48
C ILE A 120 27.42 -1.63 25.48
N GLY A 121 26.38 -0.84 25.67
CA GLY A 121 26.14 0.40 24.92
C GLY A 121 24.84 0.46 24.18
N THR A 122 24.61 1.64 23.63
CA THR A 122 23.42 1.97 22.82
C THR A 122 23.88 2.46 21.46
N SER A 123 23.30 1.91 20.39
CA SER A 123 23.60 2.27 19.01
C SER A 123 22.32 2.61 18.26
N GLN A 124 22.39 3.59 17.37
CA GLN A 124 21.29 3.90 16.46
C GLN A 124 21.08 2.78 15.44
N LEU A 125 19.84 2.43 15.18
CA LEU A 125 19.49 1.55 14.08
C LEU A 125 19.46 2.33 12.77
N TRP A 126 20.33 1.93 11.84
CA TRP A 126 20.36 2.51 10.49
C TRP A 126 19.64 1.62 9.50
N THR A 127 18.98 2.23 8.52
CA THR A 127 18.35 1.48 7.43
C THR A 127 19.41 0.78 6.59
N VAL A 128 19.23 -0.51 6.37
CA VAL A 128 20.02 -1.23 5.36
C VAL A 128 19.60 -0.83 3.95
N PRO A 129 20.48 -0.85 2.93
CA PRO A 129 20.16 -0.46 1.56
C PRO A 129 18.91 -1.13 0.98
N TYR A 130 18.63 -2.36 1.40
CA TYR A 130 17.46 -3.13 0.99
C TYR A 130 16.14 -2.53 1.51
N ALA A 131 16.13 -1.99 2.73
CA ALA A 131 14.98 -1.34 3.31
C ALA A 131 14.67 0.01 2.64
N LEU A 132 15.70 0.73 2.17
CA LEU A 132 15.54 1.93 1.35
C LEU A 132 14.89 1.62 0.01
N PHE A 133 15.19 0.47 -0.58
CA PHE A 133 14.58 0.03 -1.83
C PHE A 133 13.12 -0.40 -1.63
N ALA A 134 12.82 -1.12 -0.55
CA ALA A 134 11.47 -1.52 -0.18
C ALA A 134 10.57 -0.31 0.12
N SER A 135 11.10 0.72 0.78
CA SER A 135 10.37 1.99 1.01
C SER A 135 9.98 2.70 -0.29
N LYS A 136 10.78 2.59 -1.35
CA LYS A 136 10.41 3.09 -2.69
C LYS A 136 9.39 2.21 -3.40
N SER A 137 9.40 0.90 -3.13
CA SER A 137 8.44 -0.05 -3.68
C SER A 137 7.03 0.15 -3.11
N THR A 138 6.91 0.56 -1.85
CA THR A 138 5.60 0.87 -1.24
C THR A 138 4.87 2.00 -2.00
N ASN A 139 5.62 2.92 -2.63
CA ASN A 139 5.03 3.93 -3.50
C ASN A 139 4.55 3.36 -4.85
N ALA A 140 5.09 2.21 -5.28
CA ALA A 140 4.62 1.50 -6.48
C ALA A 140 3.40 0.63 -6.18
N ASP A 141 3.33 0.01 -5.00
CA ASP A 141 2.13 -0.71 -4.53
C ASP A 141 0.93 0.22 -4.31
N SER A 142 1.17 1.47 -3.90
CA SER A 142 0.13 2.50 -3.85
C SER A 142 -0.39 2.87 -5.24
N ALA A 143 0.38 2.62 -6.31
CA ALA A 143 -0.09 2.79 -7.68
C ALA A 143 -0.97 1.63 -8.16
N MET A 144 -0.86 0.44 -7.56
CA MET A 144 -1.68 -0.74 -7.88
C MET A 144 -2.99 -0.77 -7.08
N ALA A 145 -2.99 -0.20 -5.89
CA ALA A 145 -4.19 0.00 -5.07
C ALA A 145 -4.56 1.49 -5.05
N ILE A 146 -4.93 2.04 -6.21
CA ILE A 146 -5.46 3.41 -6.28
C ILE A 146 -6.87 3.37 -5.68
N SER A 147 -6.95 3.57 -4.37
CA SER A 147 -8.21 3.84 -3.68
C SER A 147 -8.69 5.28 -3.88
N THR A 148 -7.88 6.10 -4.53
CA THR A 148 -8.18 7.51 -4.88
C THR A 148 -8.15 7.71 -6.39
N ILE A 149 -9.05 8.53 -6.87
CA ILE A 149 -9.16 8.93 -8.28
C ILE A 149 -7.81 9.44 -8.77
N VAL A 150 -7.23 8.80 -9.80
CA VAL A 150 -6.03 9.32 -10.46
C VAL A 150 -6.43 10.61 -11.18
N PRO A 151 -5.87 11.78 -10.82
CA PRO A 151 -6.17 13.02 -11.49
C PRO A 151 -5.78 12.95 -12.97
N GLY A 152 -6.58 13.56 -13.84
CA GLY A 152 -6.30 13.59 -15.28
C GLY A 152 -4.92 14.15 -15.65
N SER A 153 -4.31 15.00 -14.79
CA SER A 153 -2.94 15.48 -14.90
C SER A 153 -1.87 14.38 -14.79
N LYS A 154 -2.24 13.18 -14.33
CA LYS A 154 -1.36 12.01 -14.22
C LYS A 154 -1.73 10.88 -15.20
N GLY A 155 -2.53 11.19 -16.22
CA GLY A 155 -2.85 10.26 -17.33
C GLY A 155 -3.73 9.07 -16.95
N GLY A 156 -4.35 9.09 -15.77
CA GLY A 156 -5.28 8.07 -15.39
C GLY A 156 -6.66 8.33 -15.96
N THR A 157 -7.15 7.45 -16.81
CA THR A 157 -8.57 7.41 -17.21
C THR A 157 -9.46 6.80 -16.14
N GLY A 158 -8.88 6.36 -15.03
CA GLY A 158 -9.58 6.02 -13.78
C GLY A 158 -10.56 4.86 -13.85
N VAL A 159 -10.50 3.98 -14.86
CA VAL A 159 -11.51 2.93 -15.00
C VAL A 159 -10.88 1.57 -15.23
N ASN A 160 -11.26 0.62 -14.39
CA ASN A 160 -11.03 -0.79 -14.63
C ASN A 160 -12.05 -1.29 -15.69
N TYR A 161 -11.54 -1.59 -16.88
CA TYR A 161 -12.35 -2.00 -18.03
C TYR A 161 -12.73 -3.47 -18.04
N ASP A 162 -12.94 -4.12 -16.92
CA ASP A 162 -13.46 -5.50 -16.87
C ASP A 162 -14.89 -5.66 -17.44
N GLY A 163 -15.16 -4.99 -18.56
CA GLY A 163 -16.41 -5.07 -19.32
C GLY A 163 -17.62 -4.50 -18.57
N LYS A 164 -17.42 -3.59 -17.62
CA LYS A 164 -18.46 -3.15 -16.70
C LYS A 164 -18.70 -1.65 -16.74
N THR A 165 -19.67 -1.21 -16.02
CA THR A 165 -20.26 0.13 -16.03
C THR A 165 -19.30 1.20 -15.51
N ILE A 166 -19.12 2.30 -16.23
CA ILE A 166 -18.54 3.54 -15.69
C ILE A 166 -19.69 4.30 -15.01
N THR A 167 -19.65 4.36 -13.68
CA THR A 167 -20.62 5.16 -12.92
C THR A 167 -19.95 6.45 -12.45
N LEU A 168 -20.48 7.57 -12.88
CA LEU A 168 -20.02 8.90 -12.46
C LEU A 168 -21.07 9.49 -11.51
N GLY A 169 -20.69 9.79 -10.30
CA GLY A 169 -21.57 10.39 -9.30
C GLY A 169 -21.83 11.89 -9.53
N GLN A 170 -21.17 12.50 -10.54
CA GLN A 170 -21.25 13.92 -10.89
C GLN A 170 -21.29 14.08 -12.42
N ASN A 171 -21.42 15.33 -12.87
CA ASN A 171 -21.47 15.65 -14.29
C ASN A 171 -20.17 15.23 -15.03
N LEU A 172 -20.32 14.57 -16.16
CA LEU A 172 -19.24 14.31 -17.10
C LEU A 172 -19.18 15.48 -18.10
N THR A 173 -18.05 16.18 -18.13
CA THR A 173 -17.84 17.28 -19.06
C THR A 173 -16.71 16.93 -20.02
N PHE A 174 -17.00 16.88 -21.32
CA PHE A 174 -15.99 16.80 -22.37
C PHE A 174 -15.64 18.21 -22.84
N LYS A 175 -14.37 18.58 -22.74
CA LYS A 175 -13.83 19.86 -23.24
C LYS A 175 -12.77 19.59 -24.27
N GLY A 176 -12.96 20.14 -25.47
CA GLY A 176 -12.00 19.99 -26.57
C GLY A 176 -12.62 20.43 -27.89
N THR A 177 -11.80 20.43 -28.95
CA THR A 177 -12.21 20.73 -30.31
C THR A 177 -12.44 19.48 -31.17
N GLY A 178 -12.29 18.30 -30.58
CA GLY A 178 -12.49 17.01 -31.27
C GLY A 178 -13.90 16.46 -31.13
N ASP A 179 -14.23 15.50 -31.98
CA ASP A 179 -15.50 14.82 -31.98
C ASP A 179 -15.60 13.83 -30.80
N ILE A 180 -16.81 13.72 -30.24
CA ILE A 180 -17.15 12.67 -29.29
C ILE A 180 -17.88 11.57 -30.03
N THR A 181 -17.24 10.40 -30.15
CA THR A 181 -17.84 9.24 -30.80
C THR A 181 -18.28 8.22 -29.76
N ILE A 182 -19.56 7.84 -29.80
CA ILE A 182 -20.10 6.74 -28.99
C ILE A 182 -20.41 5.59 -29.90
N THR A 183 -19.57 4.55 -29.87
CA THR A 183 -19.76 3.33 -30.69
C THR A 183 -20.27 2.18 -29.83
N THR A 184 -21.35 1.53 -30.26
CA THR A 184 -21.92 0.36 -29.59
C THR A 184 -21.97 -0.81 -30.56
N THR A 185 -21.58 -2.01 -30.09
CA THR A 185 -21.59 -3.25 -30.93
C THR A 185 -22.73 -4.19 -30.62
N GLY A 186 -23.76 -3.73 -29.90
CA GLY A 186 -24.95 -4.53 -29.55
C GLY A 186 -26.14 -3.68 -29.22
N ALA A 187 -27.15 -4.26 -28.59
CA ALA A 187 -28.32 -3.50 -28.12
C ALA A 187 -27.89 -2.46 -27.10
N SER A 188 -28.06 -1.19 -27.42
CA SER A 188 -27.67 -0.08 -26.57
C SER A 188 -28.86 0.81 -26.26
N ASN A 189 -29.04 1.12 -24.96
CA ASN A 189 -30.00 2.10 -24.53
C ASN A 189 -29.24 3.41 -24.24
N ILE A 190 -29.44 4.42 -25.07
CA ILE A 190 -28.90 5.75 -24.84
C ILE A 190 -30.04 6.59 -24.31
N SER A 191 -30.04 6.88 -23.01
CA SER A 191 -31.02 7.78 -22.38
C SER A 191 -30.37 9.11 -22.10
N PHE A 192 -30.97 10.16 -22.59
CA PHE A 192 -30.52 11.53 -22.33
C PHE A 192 -31.51 12.22 -21.39
N PRO A 193 -31.06 13.22 -20.62
CA PRO A 193 -31.95 13.97 -19.76
C PRO A 193 -33.01 14.72 -20.58
N THR A 194 -34.22 14.84 -20.03
CA THR A 194 -35.39 15.44 -20.69
C THR A 194 -35.24 16.94 -21.02
N THR A 195 -34.18 17.57 -20.53
CA THR A 195 -33.90 19.00 -20.74
C THR A 195 -32.68 19.27 -21.64
N GLY A 196 -32.11 18.25 -22.25
CA GLY A 196 -30.94 18.39 -23.12
C GLY A 196 -31.28 18.64 -24.58
N LEU A 197 -30.46 19.44 -25.28
CA LEU A 197 -30.51 19.57 -26.72
C LEU A 197 -29.69 18.43 -27.36
N LEU A 198 -30.33 17.49 -28.01
CA LEU A 198 -29.71 16.32 -28.65
C LEU A 198 -29.41 16.49 -30.12
N ALA A 199 -30.02 17.48 -30.74
CA ALA A 199 -29.84 17.73 -32.16
C ALA A 199 -29.35 19.16 -32.37
N ASN A 200 -28.60 19.34 -33.46
CA ASN A 200 -28.28 20.66 -33.92
C ASN A 200 -29.60 21.37 -34.28
N THR A 201 -29.81 22.54 -33.71
CA THR A 201 -31.02 23.36 -33.94
C THR A 201 -31.24 23.64 -35.43
N GLN A 202 -30.19 23.81 -36.22
CA GLN A 202 -30.28 23.99 -37.66
C GLN A 202 -30.93 22.79 -38.36
N TYR A 203 -30.46 21.57 -38.01
CA TYR A 203 -31.02 20.35 -38.59
C TYR A 203 -32.52 20.18 -38.30
N VAL A 204 -32.91 20.47 -37.06
CA VAL A 204 -34.33 20.37 -36.68
C VAL A 204 -35.15 21.45 -37.37
N SER A 205 -34.67 22.68 -37.50
CA SER A 205 -35.31 23.74 -38.22
C SER A 205 -35.49 23.44 -39.71
N ASP A 206 -34.45 22.90 -40.35
CA ASP A 206 -34.48 22.54 -41.77
C ASP A 206 -35.51 21.44 -42.04
N ARG A 207 -35.59 20.45 -41.13
CA ARG A 207 -36.60 19.36 -41.24
C ARG A 207 -38.02 19.91 -41.06
N ILE A 208 -38.27 20.70 -40.05
CA ILE A 208 -39.57 21.32 -39.79
C ILE A 208 -39.95 22.21 -40.96
N GLY A 209 -39.03 23.02 -41.48
CA GLY A 209 -39.28 23.88 -42.64
C GLY A 209 -39.67 23.07 -43.86
N THR A 210 -38.95 21.98 -44.17
CA THR A 210 -39.27 21.09 -45.28
C THR A 210 -40.62 20.40 -45.14
N ASP A 211 -40.94 19.91 -43.96
CA ASP A 211 -42.24 19.27 -43.67
C ASP A 211 -43.41 20.26 -43.74
N THR A 212 -43.19 21.49 -43.27
CA THR A 212 -44.20 22.57 -43.35
C THR A 212 -44.49 22.95 -44.79
N VAL A 213 -43.45 23.09 -45.65
CA VAL A 213 -43.62 23.37 -47.08
C VAL A 213 -44.36 22.22 -47.78
N SER A 214 -43.98 20.98 -47.49
CA SER A 214 -44.64 19.78 -48.04
C SER A 214 -46.15 19.75 -47.68
N LEU A 215 -46.44 20.02 -46.41
CA LEU A 215 -47.82 20.04 -45.93
C LEU A 215 -48.63 21.19 -46.58
N SER A 216 -48.06 22.37 -46.71
CA SER A 216 -48.68 23.51 -47.39
C SER A 216 -49.01 23.19 -48.86
N ASN A 217 -48.06 22.56 -49.56
CA ASN A 217 -48.30 22.15 -50.98
C ASN A 217 -49.43 21.15 -51.11
N ARG A 218 -49.56 20.21 -50.18
CA ARG A 218 -50.65 19.21 -50.16
C ARG A 218 -52.01 19.89 -49.88
N ILE A 219 -52.05 20.83 -48.96
CA ILE A 219 -53.27 21.60 -48.65
C ILE A 219 -53.72 22.42 -49.87
N ASN A 220 -52.77 23.08 -50.53
CA ASN A 220 -53.08 23.87 -51.74
C ASN A 220 -53.60 22.96 -52.88
N ALA A 221 -53.03 21.80 -53.05
CA ALA A 221 -53.51 20.82 -54.07
C ALA A 221 -54.94 20.32 -53.79
N ILE A 222 -55.25 20.08 -52.50
CA ILE A 222 -56.60 19.67 -52.08
C ILE A 222 -57.59 20.86 -52.30
N ASN A 223 -57.22 22.06 -51.99
CA ASN A 223 -58.06 23.22 -52.19
C ASN A 223 -58.37 23.48 -53.72
N LEU A 224 -57.31 23.35 -54.52
CA LEU A 224 -57.50 23.43 -56.01
C LEU A 224 -58.44 22.36 -56.53
N SER A 225 -58.26 21.13 -56.03
CA SER A 225 -59.17 20.02 -56.46
C SER A 225 -60.61 20.21 -56.02
N ALA A 226 -60.80 20.76 -54.77
CA ALA A 226 -62.14 21.08 -54.28
C ALA A 226 -62.83 22.18 -55.10
N ASN A 227 -62.07 23.27 -55.42
CA ASN A 227 -62.61 24.34 -56.26
C ASN A 227 -62.96 23.91 -57.66
N ASN A 228 -62.20 23.01 -58.25
CA ASN A 228 -62.54 22.47 -59.62
C ASN A 228 -63.71 21.49 -59.63
N ALA A 229 -64.08 20.93 -58.51
CA ALA A 229 -65.21 20.05 -58.34
C ALA A 229 -66.54 20.79 -58.12
N THR A 230 -66.52 22.07 -57.88
CA THR A 230 -67.72 22.93 -57.65
C THR A 230 -67.98 23.92 -58.77
N SER A 231 -67.25 23.90 -59.87
CA SER A 231 -67.42 24.62 -61.11
C SER A 231 -67.90 23.70 -62.21
#